data_423dd9d32597eb38c5deab186040b1ae
#
_entry.id   423dd9d32597eb38c5deab186040b1ae
#
_cell.length_a   1.000
_cell.length_b   1.000
_cell.length_c   1.000
_cell.angle_alpha   90.00
_cell.angle_beta   90.00
_cell.angle_gamma   90.00
#
_symmetry.space_group_name_H-M   'P 1'
#
loop_
_entity.id
_entity.type
_entity.pdbx_description
1 polymer ?
#
loop_
_entity_poly.entity_id
_entity_poly.type
_entity_poly.pdbx_seq_one_letter_code
_entity_poly.pdbx_strand_id
1 'polypeptide(L)'
;MSLTQDRSTKDGTAGEGNGYRRVLLKLGGEMFGGGAVGVDPDVVHTVASQIADVVGGGTQVAVVIGGGNFFRGAELSQRGMDRDRADYMAMLGTVMNCLALQDFLEKKGIDTRVQTAITMGQVAEPYIPRRAERHLEKGRVVIFAAGVGMPYFSTDTAAAQRALEIGCDVVLMAKAVDGVYDSDPRRNPNASMFDTITHQEVLERGLEVADATAFALCKDNNMPIIVFNLLTEGNIARAVRGERIGTVVSTPDSRPSA
;
A
#
# COMPACT_ATOMS: atom_id res chain seq x y z
N MET A 1 20.11 -33.40 -16.50
CA MET A 1 20.98 -32.35 -15.94
C MET A 1 20.07 -31.31 -15.31
N SER A 2 19.83 -31.46 -14.01
CA SER A 2 18.88 -30.64 -13.22
C SER A 2 19.62 -29.43 -12.72
N LEU A 3 19.19 -28.23 -13.12
CA LEU A 3 19.62 -26.95 -12.53
C LEU A 3 18.56 -26.51 -11.52
N THR A 4 18.57 -27.12 -10.35
CA THR A 4 17.93 -26.58 -9.17
C THR A 4 18.81 -25.44 -8.65
N GLN A 5 18.48 -24.20 -8.97
CA GLN A 5 19.03 -23.04 -8.25
C GLN A 5 18.34 -22.95 -6.90
N ASP A 6 19.12 -23.23 -5.90
CA ASP A 6 18.86 -23.00 -4.48
C ASP A 6 18.57 -21.50 -4.25
N ARG A 7 17.30 -21.14 -4.14
CA ARG A 7 16.88 -19.87 -3.56
C ARG A 7 16.82 -20.09 -2.05
N SER A 8 17.93 -19.86 -1.39
CA SER A 8 18.03 -19.71 0.05
C SER A 8 16.80 -18.98 0.57
N THR A 9 15.96 -19.68 1.30
CA THR A 9 14.88 -19.15 2.14
C THR A 9 15.49 -18.14 3.10
N LYS A 10 15.27 -16.84 2.82
CA LYS A 10 15.54 -15.81 3.81
C LYS A 10 14.45 -15.93 4.87
N ASP A 11 14.81 -16.45 6.03
CA ASP A 11 14.00 -16.40 7.23
C ASP A 11 13.60 -14.94 7.50
N GLY A 12 12.31 -14.65 7.30
CA GLY A 12 11.69 -13.37 7.65
C GLY A 12 11.43 -13.29 9.15
N THR A 13 12.48 -13.41 9.96
CA THR A 13 12.37 -13.12 11.38
C THR A 13 12.39 -11.60 11.56
N ALA A 14 11.27 -11.02 11.95
CA ALA A 14 11.24 -9.70 12.58
C ALA A 14 12.00 -9.85 13.92
N GLY A 15 13.32 -9.56 13.88
CA GLY A 15 14.14 -9.53 15.07
C GLY A 15 13.73 -8.34 15.94
N GLU A 16 13.68 -8.56 17.23
CA GLU A 16 13.57 -7.50 18.23
C GLU A 16 14.62 -6.42 17.96
N GLY A 17 14.18 -5.22 17.52
CA GLY A 17 15.02 -4.03 17.42
C GLY A 17 15.44 -3.53 16.04
N ASN A 18 15.14 -4.23 14.94
CA ASN A 18 15.40 -3.73 13.58
C ASN A 18 14.11 -3.72 12.76
N GLY A 19 13.56 -2.53 12.46
CA GLY A 19 12.39 -2.34 11.63
C GLY A 19 12.53 -2.94 10.21
N TYR A 20 11.49 -2.87 9.42
CA TYR A 20 11.47 -3.39 8.06
C TYR A 20 12.47 -2.65 7.17
N ARG A 21 13.19 -3.38 6.33
CA ARG A 21 14.17 -2.81 5.40
C ARG A 21 13.52 -2.21 4.16
N ARG A 22 12.51 -2.89 3.61
CA ARG A 22 11.76 -2.44 2.43
C ARG A 22 10.27 -2.64 2.65
N VAL A 23 9.52 -1.55 2.56
CA VAL A 23 8.07 -1.57 2.78
C VAL A 23 7.32 -1.09 1.54
N LEU A 24 6.10 -1.60 1.34
CA LEU A 24 5.14 -0.99 0.44
C LEU A 24 4.03 -0.35 1.27
N LEU A 25 3.89 0.97 1.17
CA LEU A 25 2.84 1.75 1.82
C LEU A 25 1.67 1.93 0.85
N LYS A 26 0.49 1.43 1.21
CA LYS A 26 -0.75 1.65 0.46
C LYS A 26 -1.58 2.73 1.13
N LEU A 27 -1.93 3.75 0.37
CA LEU A 27 -2.72 4.89 0.79
C LEU A 27 -4.06 4.94 0.04
N GLY A 28 -5.16 5.16 0.75
CA GLY A 28 -6.45 5.42 0.13
C GLY A 28 -6.46 6.79 -0.57
N GLY A 29 -7.00 6.85 -1.80
CA GLY A 29 -7.11 8.14 -2.51
C GLY A 29 -8.03 9.13 -1.81
N GLU A 30 -9.10 8.65 -1.18
CA GLU A 30 -10.05 9.47 -0.43
C GLU A 30 -9.40 10.33 0.65
N MET A 31 -8.27 9.88 1.19
CA MET A 31 -7.51 10.64 2.19
C MET A 31 -6.81 11.85 1.58
N PHE A 32 -6.39 11.77 0.31
CA PHE A 32 -5.72 12.87 -0.39
C PHE A 32 -6.65 14.04 -0.72
N GLY A 33 -7.96 13.81 -0.68
CA GLY A 33 -8.96 14.84 -0.95
C GLY A 33 -9.37 15.68 0.26
N GLY A 34 -8.85 15.39 1.47
CA GLY A 34 -9.26 16.11 2.68
C GLY A 34 -10.78 16.09 2.94
N GLY A 35 -11.51 15.08 2.41
CA GLY A 35 -12.98 14.99 2.46
C GLY A 35 -13.70 15.63 1.25
N ALA A 36 -12.98 16.21 0.30
CA ALA A 36 -13.51 16.79 -0.93
C ALA A 36 -12.97 16.07 -2.18
N VAL A 37 -13.51 16.43 -3.35
CA VAL A 37 -12.97 15.97 -4.65
C VAL A 37 -11.69 16.73 -4.97
N GLY A 38 -10.66 16.01 -5.39
CA GLY A 38 -9.37 16.58 -5.76
C GLY A 38 -8.27 16.26 -4.77
N VAL A 39 -7.21 17.05 -4.78
CA VAL A 39 -6.04 16.91 -3.91
C VAL A 39 -6.03 18.05 -2.89
N ASP A 40 -5.95 17.71 -1.61
CA ASP A 40 -5.72 18.65 -0.53
C ASP A 40 -4.21 18.75 -0.25
N PRO A 41 -3.56 19.92 -0.53
CA PRO A 41 -2.13 20.07 -0.34
C PRO A 41 -1.65 19.87 1.09
N ASP A 42 -2.45 20.21 2.11
CA ASP A 42 -2.06 20.09 3.52
C ASP A 42 -2.02 18.63 3.95
N VAL A 43 -2.97 17.82 3.47
CA VAL A 43 -2.97 16.37 3.68
C VAL A 43 -1.76 15.73 3.00
N VAL A 44 -1.49 16.07 1.74
CA VAL A 44 -0.33 15.53 1.01
C VAL A 44 0.98 15.93 1.68
N HIS A 45 1.09 17.18 2.14
CA HIS A 45 2.26 17.65 2.90
C HIS A 45 2.48 16.82 4.17
N THR A 46 1.42 16.54 4.94
CA THR A 46 1.48 15.73 6.17
C THR A 46 1.96 14.31 5.88
N VAL A 47 1.39 13.66 4.86
CA VAL A 47 1.80 12.31 4.43
C VAL A 47 3.25 12.30 3.95
N ALA A 48 3.66 13.29 3.14
CA ALA A 48 5.03 13.40 2.65
C ALA A 48 6.03 13.60 3.82
N SER A 49 5.66 14.33 4.87
CA SER A 49 6.50 14.50 6.06
C SER A 49 6.76 13.16 6.76
N GLN A 50 5.71 12.40 7.02
CA GLN A 50 5.84 11.09 7.67
C GLN A 50 6.67 10.09 6.82
N ILE A 51 6.54 10.12 5.49
CA ILE A 51 7.34 9.28 4.59
C ILE A 51 8.81 9.74 4.61
N ALA A 52 9.08 11.04 4.61
CA ALA A 52 10.44 11.59 4.65
C ALA A 52 11.19 11.17 5.93
N ASP A 53 10.51 11.18 7.08
CA ASP A 53 11.07 10.73 8.36
C ASP A 53 11.50 9.27 8.30
N VAL A 54 10.69 8.41 7.68
CA VAL A 54 10.97 6.97 7.52
C VAL A 54 12.15 6.73 6.59
N VAL A 55 12.19 7.44 5.45
CA VAL A 55 13.29 7.34 4.48
C VAL A 55 14.60 7.83 5.08
N GLY A 56 14.55 8.92 5.87
CA GLY A 56 15.69 9.44 6.61
C GLY A 56 16.28 8.41 7.59
N GLY A 57 15.48 7.47 8.09
CA GLY A 57 15.91 6.33 8.90
C GLY A 57 16.54 5.18 8.12
N GLY A 58 16.64 5.26 6.78
CA GLY A 58 17.27 4.25 5.91
C GLY A 58 16.32 3.17 5.38
N THR A 59 15.02 3.24 5.67
CA THR A 59 14.04 2.30 5.11
C THR A 59 13.74 2.62 3.64
N GLN A 60 13.69 1.59 2.80
CA GLN A 60 13.28 1.70 1.41
C GLN A 60 11.75 1.72 1.31
N VAL A 61 11.19 2.81 0.80
CA VAL A 61 9.74 3.01 0.76
C VAL A 61 9.23 3.02 -0.67
N ALA A 62 8.33 2.08 -0.97
CA ALA A 62 7.48 2.10 -2.15
C ALA A 62 6.05 2.50 -1.75
N VAL A 63 5.33 3.20 -2.62
CA VAL A 63 3.99 3.70 -2.33
C VAL A 63 3.02 3.33 -3.45
N VAL A 64 1.82 2.89 -3.09
CA VAL A 64 0.66 2.78 -3.98
C VAL A 64 -0.45 3.68 -3.46
N ILE A 65 -1.02 4.52 -4.31
CA ILE A 65 -2.09 5.46 -3.92
C ILE A 65 -3.35 5.16 -4.73
N GLY A 66 -4.50 5.12 -4.04
CA GLY A 66 -5.81 5.04 -4.68
C GLY A 66 -6.21 6.32 -5.40
N GLY A 67 -7.26 6.26 -6.25
CA GLY A 67 -7.84 7.41 -6.95
C GLY A 67 -9.23 7.84 -6.43
N GLY A 68 -9.64 7.33 -5.27
CA GLY A 68 -10.99 7.48 -4.75
C GLY A 68 -11.43 8.92 -4.40
N ASN A 69 -10.49 9.86 -4.28
CA ASN A 69 -10.75 11.30 -4.14
C ASN A 69 -11.20 11.97 -5.45
N PHE A 70 -11.00 11.34 -6.58
CA PHE A 70 -11.50 11.82 -7.88
C PHE A 70 -12.68 10.98 -8.34
N PHE A 71 -12.47 9.67 -8.53
CA PHE A 71 -13.46 8.76 -9.08
C PHE A 71 -13.34 7.38 -8.46
N ARG A 72 -14.51 6.75 -8.23
CA ARG A 72 -14.61 5.32 -7.93
C ARG A 72 -15.27 4.63 -9.11
N GLY A 73 -14.53 3.77 -9.81
CA GLY A 73 -15.00 3.09 -11.02
C GLY A 73 -16.33 2.34 -10.81
N ALA A 74 -16.48 1.67 -9.67
CA ALA A 74 -17.71 0.97 -9.30
C ALA A 74 -18.91 1.92 -9.18
N GLU A 75 -18.74 3.10 -8.56
CA GLU A 75 -19.81 4.10 -8.40
C GLU A 75 -20.22 4.73 -9.74
N LEU A 76 -19.24 5.05 -10.60
CA LEU A 76 -19.50 5.56 -11.94
C LEU A 76 -20.23 4.52 -12.80
N SER A 77 -19.86 3.24 -12.68
CA SER A 77 -20.53 2.15 -13.38
C SER A 77 -21.98 1.97 -12.95
N GLN A 78 -22.29 2.08 -11.66
CA GLN A 78 -23.67 2.06 -11.15
C GLN A 78 -24.52 3.22 -11.68
N ARG A 79 -23.87 4.31 -12.12
CA ARG A 79 -24.52 5.49 -12.70
C ARG A 79 -24.58 5.47 -14.23
N GLY A 80 -24.28 4.31 -14.86
CA GLY A 80 -24.46 4.06 -16.29
C GLY A 80 -23.20 4.19 -17.16
N MET A 81 -22.03 4.37 -16.55
CA MET A 81 -20.75 4.34 -17.30
C MET A 81 -20.28 2.90 -17.48
N ASP A 82 -19.64 2.57 -18.62
CA ASP A 82 -18.99 1.28 -18.83
C ASP A 82 -17.89 1.08 -17.76
N ARG A 83 -17.88 -0.07 -17.13
CA ARG A 83 -17.01 -0.37 -15.98
C ARG A 83 -15.52 -0.22 -16.32
N ASP A 84 -15.09 -0.72 -17.46
CA ASP A 84 -13.71 -0.64 -17.91
C ASP A 84 -13.25 0.81 -18.10
N ARG A 85 -14.09 1.67 -18.68
CA ARG A 85 -13.81 3.09 -18.86
C ARG A 85 -13.77 3.84 -17.54
N ALA A 86 -14.70 3.54 -16.64
CA ALA A 86 -14.73 4.11 -15.30
C ALA A 86 -13.47 3.73 -14.49
N ASP A 87 -13.00 2.48 -14.61
CA ASP A 87 -11.78 2.03 -13.97
C ASP A 87 -10.53 2.72 -14.56
N TYR A 88 -10.45 2.95 -15.88
CA TYR A 88 -9.36 3.74 -16.46
C TYR A 88 -9.37 5.19 -15.95
N MET A 89 -10.53 5.83 -15.78
CA MET A 89 -10.62 7.15 -15.16
C MET A 89 -10.09 7.13 -13.73
N ALA A 90 -10.47 6.12 -12.93
CA ALA A 90 -9.95 5.95 -11.57
C ALA A 90 -8.42 5.74 -11.56
N MET A 91 -7.86 4.98 -12.51
CA MET A 91 -6.41 4.82 -12.68
C MET A 91 -5.72 6.16 -12.96
N LEU A 92 -6.27 7.00 -13.83
CA LEU A 92 -5.74 8.36 -14.08
C LEU A 92 -5.79 9.23 -12.82
N GLY A 93 -6.83 9.08 -11.99
CA GLY A 93 -6.91 9.72 -10.68
C GLY A 93 -5.74 9.34 -9.76
N THR A 94 -5.30 8.07 -9.80
CA THR A 94 -4.11 7.66 -9.03
C THR A 94 -2.85 8.36 -9.51
N VAL A 95 -2.70 8.59 -10.83
CA VAL A 95 -1.54 9.28 -11.40
C VAL A 95 -1.45 10.71 -10.86
N MET A 96 -2.58 11.43 -10.82
CA MET A 96 -2.62 12.79 -10.25
C MET A 96 -2.17 12.81 -8.78
N ASN A 97 -2.64 11.87 -7.95
CA ASN A 97 -2.20 11.74 -6.56
C ASN A 97 -0.70 11.43 -6.44
N CYS A 98 -0.18 10.55 -7.31
CA CYS A 98 1.25 10.20 -7.32
C CYS A 98 2.13 11.40 -7.65
N LEU A 99 1.74 12.24 -8.62
CA LEU A 99 2.47 13.46 -8.97
C LEU A 99 2.44 14.48 -7.83
N ALA A 100 1.29 14.63 -7.16
CA ALA A 100 1.19 15.50 -6.00
C ALA A 100 2.13 15.05 -4.88
N LEU A 101 2.12 13.76 -4.53
CA LEU A 101 3.02 13.24 -3.49
C LEU A 101 4.49 13.37 -3.88
N GLN A 102 4.84 13.13 -5.16
CA GLN A 102 6.19 13.33 -5.67
C GLN A 102 6.68 14.76 -5.43
N ASP A 103 5.90 15.77 -5.83
CA ASP A 103 6.26 17.18 -5.66
C ASP A 103 6.55 17.55 -4.19
N PHE A 104 5.70 17.09 -3.26
CA PHE A 104 5.88 17.35 -1.84
C PHE A 104 7.08 16.61 -1.23
N LEU A 105 7.37 15.38 -1.67
CA LEU A 105 8.57 14.63 -1.23
C LEU A 105 9.85 15.29 -1.75
N GLU A 106 9.88 15.69 -3.02
CA GLU A 106 11.04 16.34 -3.63
C GLU A 106 11.30 17.71 -2.99
N LYS A 107 10.27 18.48 -2.60
CA LYS A 107 10.40 19.70 -1.80
C LYS A 107 10.99 19.47 -0.42
N LYS A 108 10.92 18.26 0.11
CA LYS A 108 11.57 17.83 1.36
C LYS A 108 12.97 17.24 1.14
N GLY A 109 13.49 17.28 -0.08
CA GLY A 109 14.80 16.74 -0.44
C GLY A 109 14.83 15.22 -0.61
N ILE A 110 13.67 14.56 -0.72
CA ILE A 110 13.57 13.13 -0.95
C ILE A 110 13.46 12.85 -2.46
N ASP A 111 14.51 12.30 -3.04
CA ASP A 111 14.49 11.84 -4.43
C ASP A 111 13.33 10.86 -4.66
N THR A 112 12.43 11.16 -5.59
CA THR A 112 11.22 10.37 -5.82
C THR A 112 11.06 10.01 -7.30
N ARG A 113 10.50 8.84 -7.61
CA ARG A 113 10.17 8.41 -8.97
C ARG A 113 8.74 7.87 -9.03
N VAL A 114 7.93 8.47 -9.89
CA VAL A 114 6.62 7.92 -10.23
C VAL A 114 6.78 6.94 -11.38
N GLN A 115 6.30 5.70 -11.18
CA GLN A 115 6.24 4.68 -12.21
C GLN A 115 4.80 4.25 -12.46
N THR A 116 4.38 4.20 -13.72
CA THR A 116 3.00 3.94 -14.11
C THR A 116 2.85 2.65 -14.90
N ALA A 117 1.77 1.92 -14.64
CA ALA A 117 1.39 0.72 -15.37
C ALA A 117 0.79 1.03 -16.76
N ILE A 118 0.30 2.26 -16.97
CA ILE A 118 -0.18 2.75 -18.28
C ILE A 118 0.91 3.65 -18.86
N THR A 119 1.36 3.40 -20.09
CA THR A 119 2.44 4.15 -20.71
C THR A 119 2.04 5.62 -20.92
N MET A 120 2.75 6.51 -20.27
CA MET A 120 2.61 7.98 -20.40
C MET A 120 3.97 8.67 -20.15
N GLY A 121 4.93 8.40 -21.02
CA GLY A 121 6.34 8.71 -20.84
C GLY A 121 6.68 10.20 -20.64
N GLN A 122 5.78 11.13 -20.99
CA GLN A 122 5.93 12.55 -20.70
C GLN A 122 5.61 12.91 -19.25
N VAL A 123 4.92 12.03 -18.51
CA VAL A 123 4.39 12.30 -17.16
C VAL A 123 5.10 11.46 -16.11
N ALA A 124 5.31 10.16 -16.38
CA ALA A 124 5.87 9.21 -15.43
C ALA A 124 6.66 8.12 -16.15
N GLU A 125 7.61 7.49 -15.45
CA GLU A 125 8.36 6.36 -15.99
C GLU A 125 7.44 5.15 -16.21
N PRO A 126 7.65 4.35 -17.27
CA PRO A 126 6.98 3.05 -17.36
C PRO A 126 7.47 2.13 -16.23
N TYR A 127 6.53 1.42 -15.61
CA TYR A 127 6.85 0.46 -14.55
C TYR A 127 7.67 -0.71 -15.08
N ILE A 128 8.82 -0.91 -14.49
CA ILE A 128 9.69 -2.08 -14.70
C ILE A 128 10.22 -2.51 -13.31
N PRO A 129 9.94 -3.74 -12.82
CA PRO A 129 10.31 -4.15 -11.46
C PRO A 129 11.78 -3.89 -11.10
N ARG A 130 12.72 -4.32 -11.94
CA ARG A 130 14.15 -4.09 -11.70
C ARG A 130 14.57 -2.62 -11.67
N ARG A 131 13.85 -1.74 -12.35
CA ARG A 131 14.09 -0.30 -12.27
C ARG A 131 13.58 0.26 -10.94
N ALA A 132 12.40 -0.20 -10.48
CA ALA A 132 11.88 0.17 -9.17
C ALA A 132 12.84 -0.27 -8.05
N GLU A 133 13.29 -1.53 -8.06
CA GLU A 133 14.28 -2.04 -7.11
C GLU A 133 15.55 -1.16 -7.10
N ARG A 134 16.06 -0.82 -8.28
CA ARG A 134 17.27 0.02 -8.39
C ARG A 134 17.07 1.44 -7.87
N HIS A 135 15.87 2.01 -7.98
CA HIS A 135 15.56 3.30 -7.35
C HIS A 135 15.54 3.18 -5.83
N LEU A 136 14.88 2.15 -5.28
CA LEU A 136 14.83 1.89 -3.85
C LEU A 136 16.23 1.66 -3.25
N GLU A 137 17.08 0.88 -3.92
CA GLU A 137 18.48 0.66 -3.52
C GLU A 137 19.32 1.95 -3.47
N LYS A 138 18.94 2.96 -4.25
CA LYS A 138 19.56 4.30 -4.25
C LYS A 138 18.94 5.25 -3.21
N GLY A 139 18.08 4.75 -2.33
CA GLY A 139 17.39 5.56 -1.31
C GLY A 139 16.28 6.46 -1.86
N ARG A 140 15.79 6.20 -3.09
CA ARG A 140 14.67 6.94 -3.67
C ARG A 140 13.34 6.35 -3.25
N VAL A 141 12.33 7.18 -3.07
CA VAL A 141 10.94 6.72 -2.97
C VAL A 141 10.44 6.36 -4.37
N VAL A 142 9.74 5.25 -4.50
CA VAL A 142 9.07 4.86 -5.74
C VAL A 142 7.56 4.89 -5.51
N ILE A 143 6.82 5.63 -6.34
CA ILE A 143 5.36 5.72 -6.26
C ILE A 143 4.78 5.03 -7.49
N PHE A 144 3.94 4.02 -7.28
CA PHE A 144 3.30 3.27 -8.35
C PHE A 144 1.93 3.83 -8.69
N ALA A 145 1.77 4.28 -9.92
CA ALA A 145 0.57 4.87 -10.46
C ALA A 145 -0.18 3.93 -11.41
N ALA A 146 -1.45 4.20 -11.65
CA ALA A 146 -2.36 3.45 -12.51
C ALA A 146 -2.60 1.99 -12.06
N GLY A 147 -2.42 1.69 -10.78
CA GLY A 147 -2.70 0.36 -10.23
C GLY A 147 -1.93 -0.76 -10.91
N VAL A 148 -2.64 -1.79 -11.38
CA VAL A 148 -2.08 -2.87 -12.21
C VAL A 148 -2.12 -2.55 -13.71
N GLY A 149 -2.76 -1.44 -14.12
CA GLY A 149 -2.93 -1.04 -15.52
C GLY A 149 -4.08 -1.74 -16.24
N MET A 150 -4.91 -2.48 -15.53
CA MET A 150 -6.06 -3.23 -16.07
C MET A 150 -7.33 -2.92 -15.27
N PRO A 151 -8.52 -2.85 -15.95
CA PRO A 151 -9.81 -2.73 -15.27
C PRO A 151 -10.08 -3.90 -14.32
N TYR A 152 -11.06 -3.74 -13.44
CA TYR A 152 -11.56 -4.72 -12.46
C TYR A 152 -10.64 -5.03 -11.29
N PHE A 153 -9.43 -4.50 -11.25
CA PHE A 153 -8.50 -4.66 -10.14
C PHE A 153 -8.46 -3.41 -9.25
N SER A 154 -8.40 -3.62 -7.96
CA SER A 154 -8.25 -2.54 -6.99
C SER A 154 -6.78 -2.12 -6.80
N THR A 155 -6.58 -0.97 -6.15
CA THR A 155 -5.24 -0.56 -5.74
C THR A 155 -4.71 -1.36 -4.53
N ASP A 156 -5.56 -2.10 -3.79
CA ASP A 156 -5.13 -3.04 -2.76
C ASP A 156 -4.44 -4.25 -3.42
N THR A 157 -5.04 -4.81 -4.51
CA THR A 157 -4.41 -5.83 -5.35
C THR A 157 -3.09 -5.34 -5.95
N ALA A 158 -3.07 -4.10 -6.48
CA ALA A 158 -1.84 -3.52 -7.01
C ALA A 158 -0.74 -3.43 -5.93
N ALA A 159 -1.09 -3.04 -4.70
CA ALA A 159 -0.14 -2.97 -3.60
C ALA A 159 0.47 -4.35 -3.28
N ALA A 160 -0.36 -5.38 -3.17
CA ALA A 160 0.10 -6.75 -2.94
C ALA A 160 1.05 -7.22 -4.06
N GLN A 161 0.65 -7.05 -5.32
CA GLN A 161 1.46 -7.45 -6.47
C GLN A 161 2.80 -6.72 -6.52
N ARG A 162 2.80 -5.37 -6.39
CA ARG A 162 4.04 -4.58 -6.43
C ARG A 162 4.98 -4.93 -5.28
N ALA A 163 4.43 -5.16 -4.06
CA ALA A 163 5.24 -5.58 -2.92
C ALA A 163 6.00 -6.88 -3.20
N LEU A 164 5.33 -7.87 -3.79
CA LEU A 164 5.94 -9.15 -4.16
C LEU A 164 6.99 -8.99 -5.27
N GLU A 165 6.67 -8.24 -6.32
CA GLU A 165 7.55 -8.04 -7.48
C GLU A 165 8.88 -7.37 -7.11
N ILE A 166 8.87 -6.42 -6.15
CA ILE A 166 10.06 -5.67 -5.72
C ILE A 166 10.67 -6.18 -4.42
N GLY A 167 10.18 -7.30 -3.86
CA GLY A 167 10.71 -7.95 -2.66
C GLY A 167 10.57 -7.10 -1.40
N CYS A 168 9.38 -6.59 -1.11
CA CYS A 168 9.07 -5.93 0.16
C CYS A 168 8.99 -6.95 1.30
N ASP A 169 9.29 -6.49 2.51
CA ASP A 169 9.16 -7.30 3.73
C ASP A 169 7.71 -7.32 4.25
N VAL A 170 6.94 -6.27 3.93
CA VAL A 170 5.57 -6.07 4.44
C VAL A 170 4.77 -5.12 3.54
N VAL A 171 3.45 -5.30 3.51
CA VAL A 171 2.49 -4.32 2.97
C VAL A 171 1.87 -3.54 4.12
N LEU A 172 2.04 -2.24 4.15
CA LEU A 172 1.49 -1.31 5.12
C LEU A 172 0.21 -0.69 4.56
N MET A 173 -0.95 -1.16 5.00
CA MET A 173 -2.26 -0.65 4.58
C MET A 173 -2.75 0.44 5.53
N ALA A 174 -2.48 1.69 5.17
CA ALA A 174 -2.95 2.85 5.91
C ALA A 174 -4.42 3.15 5.58
N LYS A 175 -5.27 3.11 6.57
CA LYS A 175 -6.72 3.27 6.49
C LYS A 175 -7.20 4.42 7.42
N ALA A 176 -8.50 4.70 7.41
CA ALA A 176 -9.13 5.63 8.36
C ALA A 176 -9.71 4.92 9.61
N VAL A 177 -9.29 3.67 9.84
CA VAL A 177 -9.65 2.84 11.00
C VAL A 177 -8.39 2.29 11.63
N ASP A 178 -8.43 1.96 12.93
CA ASP A 178 -7.24 1.58 13.68
C ASP A 178 -6.69 0.21 13.30
N GLY A 179 -7.49 -0.68 12.72
CA GLY A 179 -7.09 -2.02 12.33
C GLY A 179 -8.23 -2.80 11.69
N VAL A 180 -8.15 -4.12 11.74
CA VAL A 180 -9.19 -5.06 11.32
C VAL A 180 -10.11 -5.36 12.50
N TYR A 181 -11.41 -5.22 12.29
CA TYR A 181 -12.45 -5.47 13.29
C TYR A 181 -13.28 -6.68 12.90
N ASP A 182 -13.91 -7.31 13.88
CA ASP A 182 -14.86 -8.43 13.70
C ASP A 182 -16.17 -8.00 13.02
N SER A 183 -16.48 -6.71 13.05
CA SER A 183 -17.62 -6.07 12.42
C SER A 183 -17.32 -4.57 12.18
N ASP A 184 -18.11 -3.89 11.35
CA ASP A 184 -17.90 -2.46 11.06
C ASP A 184 -18.05 -1.61 12.35
N PRO A 185 -16.98 -0.98 12.88
CA PRO A 185 -17.04 -0.20 14.11
C PRO A 185 -17.92 1.06 13.99
N ARG A 186 -18.24 1.52 12.77
CA ARG A 186 -19.16 2.64 12.54
C ARG A 186 -20.61 2.25 12.76
N ARG A 187 -20.93 0.96 12.61
CA ARG A 187 -22.29 0.40 12.76
C ARG A 187 -22.47 -0.36 14.07
N ASN A 188 -21.40 -0.97 14.57
CA ASN A 188 -21.38 -1.74 15.81
C ASN A 188 -20.40 -1.11 16.81
N PRO A 189 -20.88 -0.38 17.84
CA PRO A 189 -20.00 0.19 18.88
C PRO A 189 -19.25 -0.86 19.72
N ASN A 190 -19.69 -2.13 19.68
CA ASN A 190 -19.06 -3.24 20.39
C ASN A 190 -18.10 -4.03 19.48
N ALA A 191 -17.79 -3.54 18.27
CA ALA A 191 -16.83 -4.19 17.39
C ALA A 191 -15.46 -4.29 18.07
N SER A 192 -14.86 -5.48 18.02
CA SER A 192 -13.56 -5.77 18.61
C SER A 192 -12.49 -5.78 17.52
N MET A 193 -11.39 -5.06 17.75
CA MET A 193 -10.24 -5.06 16.86
C MET A 193 -9.37 -6.29 17.13
N PHE A 194 -8.85 -6.88 16.06
CA PHE A 194 -7.86 -7.95 16.14
C PHE A 194 -6.45 -7.36 16.28
N ASP A 195 -5.64 -7.85 17.21
CA ASP A 195 -4.21 -7.55 17.23
C ASP A 195 -3.49 -8.31 16.11
N THR A 196 -3.86 -9.59 15.93
CA THR A 196 -3.37 -10.46 14.87
C THR A 196 -4.50 -11.31 14.32
N ILE A 197 -4.50 -11.55 13.01
CA ILE A 197 -5.46 -12.42 12.32
C ILE A 197 -4.76 -13.07 11.12
N THR A 198 -5.21 -14.26 10.73
CA THR A 198 -4.65 -14.88 9.52
C THR A 198 -5.33 -14.39 8.25
N HIS A 199 -4.59 -14.40 7.11
CA HIS A 199 -5.18 -14.11 5.80
C HIS A 199 -6.40 -15.00 5.53
N GLN A 200 -6.33 -16.28 5.94
CA GLN A 200 -7.41 -17.24 5.78
C GLN A 200 -8.66 -16.82 6.55
N GLU A 201 -8.50 -16.43 7.82
CA GLU A 201 -9.63 -15.97 8.66
C GLU A 201 -10.27 -14.70 8.09
N VAL A 202 -9.47 -13.75 7.56
CA VAL A 202 -10.00 -12.53 6.92
C VAL A 202 -10.88 -12.91 5.73
N LEU A 203 -10.43 -13.83 4.87
CA LEU A 203 -11.18 -14.30 3.70
C LEU A 203 -12.46 -15.08 4.11
N GLU A 204 -12.36 -16.02 5.05
CA GLU A 204 -13.48 -16.84 5.51
C GLU A 204 -14.58 -16.02 6.21
N ARG A 205 -14.18 -15.01 6.98
CA ARG A 205 -15.13 -14.12 7.68
C ARG A 205 -15.66 -12.98 6.78
N GLY A 206 -15.11 -12.82 5.57
CA GLY A 206 -15.51 -11.75 4.65
C GLY A 206 -15.25 -10.34 5.22
N LEU A 207 -14.13 -10.15 5.93
CA LEU A 207 -13.82 -8.84 6.54
C LEU A 207 -13.40 -7.84 5.47
N GLU A 208 -14.11 -6.72 5.37
CA GLU A 208 -13.99 -5.73 4.29
C GLU A 208 -12.89 -4.69 4.57
N VAL A 209 -11.68 -5.12 4.90
CA VAL A 209 -10.56 -4.20 5.16
C VAL A 209 -9.70 -3.95 3.92
N ALA A 210 -9.66 -4.91 2.98
CA ALA A 210 -9.09 -4.79 1.64
C ALA A 210 -9.82 -5.79 0.73
N ASP A 211 -9.52 -5.78 -0.58
CA ASP A 211 -10.18 -6.75 -1.47
C ASP A 211 -9.62 -8.17 -1.28
N ALA A 212 -10.47 -9.17 -1.54
CA ALA A 212 -10.16 -10.58 -1.36
C ALA A 212 -8.96 -11.05 -2.23
N THR A 213 -8.77 -10.45 -3.41
CA THR A 213 -7.66 -10.77 -4.32
C THR A 213 -6.33 -10.38 -3.69
N ALA A 214 -6.25 -9.22 -3.04
CA ALA A 214 -5.05 -8.77 -2.33
C ALA A 214 -4.69 -9.74 -1.19
N PHE A 215 -5.68 -10.16 -0.38
CA PHE A 215 -5.44 -11.11 0.70
C PHE A 215 -5.05 -12.50 0.20
N ALA A 216 -5.69 -13.00 -0.86
CA ALA A 216 -5.33 -14.29 -1.45
C ALA A 216 -3.90 -14.28 -1.97
N LEU A 217 -3.51 -13.22 -2.69
CA LEU A 217 -2.16 -13.07 -3.23
C LEU A 217 -1.09 -12.99 -2.11
N CYS A 218 -1.37 -12.24 -1.05
CA CYS A 218 -0.47 -12.14 0.11
C CYS A 218 -0.38 -13.47 0.88
N LYS A 219 -1.51 -14.19 1.05
CA LYS A 219 -1.56 -15.51 1.68
C LYS A 219 -0.67 -16.52 0.95
N ASP A 220 -0.85 -16.63 -0.37
CA ASP A 220 -0.14 -17.63 -1.19
C ASP A 220 1.37 -17.38 -1.25
N ASN A 221 1.82 -16.16 -0.95
CA ASN A 221 3.22 -15.76 -0.96
C ASN A 221 3.78 -15.42 0.43
N ASN A 222 3.06 -15.69 1.50
CA ASN A 222 3.45 -15.39 2.89
C ASN A 222 3.83 -13.92 3.12
N MET A 223 3.20 -12.98 2.40
CA MET A 223 3.42 -11.55 2.53
C MET A 223 2.60 -11.01 3.70
N PRO A 224 3.21 -10.52 4.79
CA PRO A 224 2.46 -9.93 5.89
C PRO A 224 1.85 -8.58 5.49
N ILE A 225 0.68 -8.29 6.07
CA ILE A 225 0.00 -7.00 5.93
C ILE A 225 -0.17 -6.40 7.33
N ILE A 226 0.12 -5.12 7.48
CA ILE A 226 -0.23 -4.35 8.68
C ILE A 226 -1.30 -3.33 8.31
N VAL A 227 -2.45 -3.42 8.97
CA VAL A 227 -3.55 -2.46 8.80
C VAL A 227 -3.54 -1.50 9.99
N PHE A 228 -3.45 -0.19 9.74
CA PHE A 228 -3.35 0.82 10.79
C PHE A 228 -3.98 2.15 10.37
N ASN A 229 -4.21 3.02 11.37
CA ASN A 229 -4.81 4.33 11.16
C ASN A 229 -3.75 5.35 10.70
N LEU A 230 -3.93 5.90 9.48
CA LEU A 230 -3.06 6.93 8.92
C LEU A 230 -3.25 8.30 9.62
N LEU A 231 -4.44 8.57 10.13
CA LEU A 231 -4.76 9.87 10.75
C LEU A 231 -4.04 10.09 12.09
N THR A 232 -3.54 9.03 12.71
CA THR A 232 -2.70 9.13 13.90
C THR A 232 -1.28 9.48 13.48
N GLU A 233 -0.81 10.64 13.90
CA GLU A 233 0.53 11.14 13.60
C GLU A 233 1.61 10.15 14.07
N GLY A 234 2.63 9.95 13.22
CA GLY A 234 3.75 9.04 13.49
C GLY A 234 3.47 7.56 13.24
N ASN A 235 2.23 7.15 12.93
CA ASN A 235 1.91 5.74 12.74
C ASN A 235 2.65 5.10 11.56
N ILE A 236 2.96 5.82 10.48
CA ILE A 236 3.79 5.27 9.39
C ILE A 236 5.17 4.87 9.94
N ALA A 237 5.81 5.75 10.70
CA ALA A 237 7.13 5.46 11.28
C ALA A 237 7.08 4.31 12.30
N ARG A 238 6.05 4.24 13.12
CA ARG A 238 5.83 3.16 14.08
C ARG A 238 5.62 1.81 13.37
N ALA A 239 4.78 1.78 12.32
CA ALA A 239 4.56 0.59 11.51
C ALA A 239 5.86 0.07 10.88
N VAL A 240 6.65 1.00 10.31
CA VAL A 240 7.95 0.67 9.68
C VAL A 240 8.96 0.12 10.68
N ARG A 241 8.95 0.62 11.92
CA ARG A 241 9.79 0.07 13.01
C ARG A 241 9.31 -1.27 13.55
N GLY A 242 8.19 -1.80 13.04
CA GLY A 242 7.61 -3.05 13.51
C GLY A 242 6.93 -2.94 14.89
N GLU A 243 6.59 -1.72 15.32
CA GLU A 243 5.83 -1.54 16.54
C GLU A 243 4.44 -2.16 16.41
N ARG A 244 3.91 -2.70 17.50
CA ARG A 244 2.55 -3.25 17.54
C ARG A 244 1.52 -2.13 17.47
N ILE A 245 1.14 -1.77 16.24
CA ILE A 245 0.06 -0.84 15.95
C ILE A 245 -0.93 -1.49 15.01
N GLY A 246 -2.21 -1.22 15.20
CA GLY A 246 -3.26 -1.78 14.35
C GLY A 246 -3.31 -3.31 14.37
N THR A 247 -3.56 -3.92 13.23
CA THR A 247 -3.71 -5.38 13.09
C THR A 247 -2.64 -5.94 12.15
N VAL A 248 -1.96 -7.00 12.59
CA VAL A 248 -1.06 -7.79 11.75
C VAL A 248 -1.84 -8.94 11.11
N VAL A 249 -1.87 -8.99 9.76
CA VAL A 249 -2.44 -10.09 9.00
C VAL A 249 -1.30 -10.91 8.39
N SER A 250 -1.21 -12.20 8.73
CA SER A 250 -0.11 -13.08 8.32
C SER A 250 -0.56 -14.52 8.12
N THR A 251 0.30 -15.37 7.56
CA THR A 251 0.10 -16.83 7.58
C THR A 251 0.55 -17.43 8.93
N PRO A 252 -0.02 -18.57 9.37
CA PRO A 252 0.29 -19.16 10.69
C PRO A 252 1.78 -19.41 10.93
N ASP A 253 2.52 -19.80 9.91
CA ASP A 253 3.95 -20.14 9.99
C ASP A 253 4.88 -18.91 9.93
N SER A 254 4.35 -17.74 9.61
CA SER A 254 5.09 -16.48 9.53
C SER A 254 4.82 -15.53 10.70
N ARG A 255 4.15 -15.99 11.77
CA ARG A 255 3.93 -15.18 12.97
C ARG A 255 5.27 -14.93 13.67
N PRO A 256 5.64 -13.68 13.98
CA PRO A 256 6.76 -13.44 14.87
C PRO A 256 6.49 -14.17 16.20
N SER A 257 7.44 -14.96 16.66
CA SER A 257 7.37 -15.56 18.00
C SER A 257 7.23 -14.45 19.04
N ALA A 258 6.24 -14.61 19.93
CA ALA A 258 5.91 -13.66 20.99
C ALA A 258 7.05 -13.49 22.00
#